data_1ecdceb686315e4b2e8a8a0cff5b2321
#
_entry.id   1ecdceb686315e4b2e8a8a0cff5b2321
#
_cell.length_a   1.000
_cell.length_b   1.000
_cell.length_c   1.000
_cell.angle_alpha   90.00
_cell.angle_beta   90.00
_cell.angle_gamma   90.00
#
_symmetry.space_group_name_H-M   'P 1'
#
loop_
_entity.id
_entity.type
_entity.pdbx_description
1 polymer ?
#
loop_
_entity_poly.entity_id
_entity_poly.type
_entity_poly.pdbx_seq_one_letter_code
_entity_poly.pdbx_strand_id
1 'polypeptide(L)'
;EDDLSEKSHLEAYQTRMKRLYTLEKFAFVDTDGLIYTSLGTETNIDEYDFDYKTLTEPEISVFHSGGTEKRVIIAVPVNISFQGKTLVVCFMSMDMEEMLSGVSMTTNTQGATFCNLYTRNGAALTDAVLGGVAKEDNLLDAMRLADFDQPYSYDGFSQAFRSGERGVVSFDYNGIAETLAYIPVSDTDWQLTYLIRESVISDRI
;
A
#
# COMPACT_ATOMS: atom_id res chain seq x y z
N GLU A 1 -20.12 -24.38 -5.81
CA GLU A 1 -20.00 -23.02 -6.43
C GLU A 1 -21.23 -22.24 -5.97
N ASP A 2 -21.01 -21.13 -5.25
CA ASP A 2 -22.12 -20.28 -4.78
C ASP A 2 -22.75 -19.63 -6.02
N ASP A 3 -24.06 -19.79 -6.19
CA ASP A 3 -24.80 -19.08 -7.24
C ASP A 3 -24.99 -17.61 -6.81
N LEU A 4 -24.16 -16.73 -7.35
CA LEU A 4 -24.20 -15.29 -7.03
C LEU A 4 -25.27 -14.51 -7.81
N SER A 5 -26.12 -15.17 -8.60
CA SER A 5 -27.20 -14.52 -9.35
C SER A 5 -28.34 -14.04 -8.46
N GLU A 6 -28.50 -14.66 -7.30
CA GLU A 6 -29.50 -14.30 -6.29
C GLU A 6 -28.97 -13.29 -5.28
N LYS A 7 -29.75 -12.26 -4.99
CA LYS A 7 -29.36 -11.17 -4.07
C LYS A 7 -28.92 -11.67 -2.69
N SER A 8 -29.69 -12.56 -2.11
CA SER A 8 -29.40 -13.13 -0.78
C SER A 8 -28.07 -13.92 -0.74
N HIS A 9 -27.74 -14.62 -1.83
CA HIS A 9 -26.49 -15.35 -1.94
C HIS A 9 -25.30 -14.41 -2.10
N LEU A 10 -25.46 -13.35 -2.92
CA LEU A 10 -24.43 -12.32 -3.08
C LEU A 10 -24.12 -11.63 -1.75
N GLU A 11 -25.15 -11.18 -1.02
CA GLU A 11 -25.01 -10.51 0.29
C GLU A 11 -24.37 -11.45 1.34
N ALA A 12 -24.78 -12.72 1.37
CA ALA A 12 -24.20 -13.73 2.27
C ALA A 12 -22.72 -14.00 1.93
N TYR A 13 -22.39 -14.09 0.64
CA TYR A 13 -21.01 -14.25 0.17
C TYR A 13 -20.14 -13.06 0.57
N GLN A 14 -20.61 -11.83 0.33
CA GLN A 14 -19.91 -10.62 0.71
C GLN A 14 -19.67 -10.53 2.22
N THR A 15 -20.68 -10.85 3.02
CA THR A 15 -20.57 -10.88 4.49
C THR A 15 -19.50 -11.90 4.94
N ARG A 16 -19.49 -13.09 4.33
CA ARG A 16 -18.51 -14.14 4.62
C ARG A 16 -17.10 -13.71 4.27
N MET A 17 -16.90 -13.10 3.09
CA MET A 17 -15.58 -12.63 2.65
C MET A 17 -15.05 -11.52 3.54
N LYS A 18 -15.88 -10.53 3.89
CA LYS A 18 -15.52 -9.48 4.85
C LYS A 18 -15.00 -10.04 6.16
N ARG A 19 -15.69 -11.04 6.72
CA ARG A 19 -15.31 -11.64 8.00
C ARG A 19 -14.05 -12.50 7.89
N LEU A 20 -13.89 -13.27 6.81
CA LEU A 20 -12.75 -14.18 6.64
C LEU A 20 -11.42 -13.44 6.49
N TYR A 21 -11.44 -12.28 5.84
CA TYR A 21 -10.24 -11.51 5.51
C TYR A 21 -10.15 -10.18 6.25
N THR A 22 -10.99 -9.97 7.25
CA THR A 22 -11.02 -8.73 8.06
C THR A 22 -11.11 -7.48 7.17
N LEU A 23 -12.03 -7.50 6.17
CA LEU A 23 -12.18 -6.42 5.23
C LEU A 23 -13.18 -5.39 5.75
N GLU A 24 -12.91 -4.12 5.52
CA GLU A 24 -13.89 -3.06 5.74
C GLU A 24 -15.03 -3.13 4.72
N LYS A 25 -14.68 -3.39 3.45
CA LYS A 25 -15.64 -3.56 2.36
C LYS A 25 -15.24 -4.72 1.45
N PHE A 26 -16.26 -5.43 0.97
CA PHE A 26 -16.16 -6.37 -0.15
C PHE A 26 -17.38 -6.12 -1.02
N ALA A 27 -17.18 -5.68 -2.25
CA ALA A 27 -18.25 -5.17 -3.09
C ALA A 27 -18.08 -5.55 -4.55
N PHE A 28 -19.18 -5.46 -5.30
CA PHE A 28 -19.19 -5.60 -6.75
C PHE A 28 -19.70 -4.32 -7.39
N VAL A 29 -19.25 -4.03 -8.62
CA VAL A 29 -19.65 -2.88 -9.41
C VAL A 29 -20.26 -3.36 -10.72
N ASP A 30 -21.42 -2.81 -11.11
CA ASP A 30 -22.02 -3.11 -12.40
C ASP A 30 -21.51 -2.15 -13.51
N THR A 31 -21.95 -2.40 -14.74
CA THR A 31 -21.60 -1.58 -15.91
C THR A 31 -22.03 -0.12 -15.80
N ASP A 32 -22.97 0.21 -14.93
CA ASP A 32 -23.48 1.57 -14.71
C ASP A 32 -22.72 2.27 -13.56
N GLY A 33 -21.83 1.56 -12.86
CA GLY A 33 -21.06 2.07 -11.71
C GLY A 33 -21.81 1.97 -10.37
N LEU A 34 -22.92 1.22 -10.32
CA LEU A 34 -23.60 0.95 -9.08
C LEU A 34 -22.82 -0.10 -8.27
N ILE A 35 -22.55 0.23 -7.02
CA ILE A 35 -21.82 -0.64 -6.08
C ILE A 35 -22.83 -1.49 -5.31
N TYR A 36 -22.61 -2.80 -5.28
CA TYR A 36 -23.37 -3.79 -4.51
C TYR A 36 -22.56 -4.23 -3.31
N THR A 37 -23.08 -3.98 -2.11
CA THR A 37 -22.46 -4.37 -0.83
C THR A 37 -23.35 -5.34 -0.07
N SER A 38 -22.83 -5.94 1.00
CA SER A 38 -23.64 -6.78 1.91
C SER A 38 -24.74 -6.03 2.66
N LEU A 39 -24.75 -4.69 2.63
CA LEU A 39 -25.72 -3.83 3.31
C LEU A 39 -26.68 -3.11 2.34
N GLY A 40 -26.48 -3.28 1.04
CA GLY A 40 -27.28 -2.63 0.00
C GLY A 40 -26.42 -2.07 -1.13
N THR A 41 -26.92 -1.05 -1.81
CA THR A 41 -26.24 -0.42 -2.96
C THR A 41 -25.73 0.98 -2.63
N GLU A 42 -24.61 1.37 -3.26
CA GLU A 42 -24.00 2.69 -3.13
C GLU A 42 -23.71 3.27 -4.53
N THR A 43 -23.66 4.60 -4.65
CA THR A 43 -23.49 5.31 -5.95
C THR A 43 -22.20 6.14 -6.00
N ASN A 44 -21.32 5.99 -5.02
CA ASN A 44 -20.11 6.79 -4.84
C ASN A 44 -18.85 6.14 -5.45
N ILE A 45 -18.98 5.50 -6.61
CA ILE A 45 -17.85 4.81 -7.28
C ILE A 45 -16.68 5.76 -7.57
N ASP A 46 -16.95 7.02 -7.81
CA ASP A 46 -15.92 8.04 -8.09
C ASP A 46 -15.03 8.38 -6.87
N GLU A 47 -15.40 7.90 -5.67
CA GLU A 47 -14.55 8.02 -4.48
C GLU A 47 -13.41 6.98 -4.45
N TYR A 48 -13.44 5.95 -5.32
CA TYR A 48 -12.44 4.90 -5.39
C TYR A 48 -11.45 5.16 -6.54
N ASP A 49 -10.19 4.92 -6.28
CA ASP A 49 -9.08 5.19 -7.21
C ASP A 49 -8.85 3.99 -8.17
N PHE A 50 -9.89 3.58 -8.87
CA PHE A 50 -9.82 2.64 -10.00
C PHE A 50 -10.92 2.95 -11.03
N ASP A 51 -10.63 2.72 -12.31
CA ASP A 51 -11.61 2.90 -13.38
C ASP A 51 -12.30 1.56 -13.73
N TYR A 52 -13.51 1.37 -13.20
CA TYR A 52 -14.30 0.15 -13.42
C TYR A 52 -14.68 -0.11 -14.89
N LYS A 53 -14.57 0.90 -15.78
CA LYS A 53 -14.90 0.77 -17.22
C LYS A 53 -13.73 0.21 -18.02
N THR A 54 -12.51 0.48 -17.60
CA THR A 54 -11.29 0.14 -18.33
C THR A 54 -10.45 -0.94 -17.63
N LEU A 55 -10.82 -1.33 -16.41
CA LEU A 55 -10.08 -2.33 -15.64
C LEU A 55 -10.09 -3.70 -16.35
N THR A 56 -8.91 -4.14 -16.81
CA THR A 56 -8.71 -5.42 -17.49
C THR A 56 -7.85 -6.41 -16.73
N GLU A 57 -7.09 -5.92 -15.74
CA GLU A 57 -6.21 -6.68 -14.86
C GLU A 57 -6.43 -6.26 -13.41
N PRO A 58 -6.07 -7.10 -12.41
CA PRO A 58 -6.15 -6.69 -11.01
C PRO A 58 -5.33 -5.42 -10.74
N GLU A 59 -5.89 -4.51 -9.98
CA GLU A 59 -5.25 -3.25 -9.59
C GLU A 59 -5.25 -3.10 -8.07
N ILE A 60 -4.15 -2.61 -7.52
CA ILE A 60 -4.00 -2.30 -6.10
C ILE A 60 -3.68 -0.81 -5.98
N SER A 61 -4.51 -0.09 -5.24
CA SER A 61 -4.33 1.34 -4.99
C SER A 61 -4.42 1.67 -3.50
N VAL A 62 -3.94 2.85 -3.12
CA VAL A 62 -4.06 3.36 -1.75
C VAL A 62 -4.95 4.59 -1.77
N PHE A 63 -6.07 4.47 -1.10
CA PHE A 63 -7.06 5.52 -0.98
C PHE A 63 -6.86 6.34 0.31
N HIS A 64 -6.94 7.67 0.20
CA HIS A 64 -6.87 8.61 1.30
C HIS A 64 -8.24 9.23 1.54
N SER A 65 -8.93 8.79 2.56
CA SER A 65 -10.29 9.26 2.92
C SER A 65 -10.25 10.59 3.68
N GLY A 66 -9.75 11.67 3.07
CA GLY A 66 -9.86 13.03 3.65
C GLY A 66 -9.26 13.27 5.05
N GLY A 67 -8.57 12.28 5.62
CA GLY A 67 -7.96 12.27 6.94
C GLY A 67 -6.60 11.56 6.93
N THR A 68 -6.14 11.11 8.08
CA THR A 68 -4.90 10.34 8.25
C THR A 68 -5.06 8.84 7.91
N GLU A 69 -6.30 8.37 7.78
CA GLU A 69 -6.59 6.97 7.50
C GLU A 69 -6.27 6.63 6.05
N LYS A 70 -5.43 5.63 5.86
CA LYS A 70 -5.07 5.06 4.56
C LYS A 70 -5.75 3.71 4.39
N ARG A 71 -6.37 3.49 3.23
CA ARG A 71 -7.01 2.23 2.87
C ARG A 71 -6.38 1.63 1.65
N VAL A 72 -6.16 0.34 1.68
CA VAL A 72 -5.77 -0.44 0.50
C VAL A 72 -7.03 -0.87 -0.22
N ILE A 73 -7.10 -0.57 -1.50
CA ILE A 73 -8.15 -1.02 -2.40
C ILE A 73 -7.56 -2.04 -3.35
N ILE A 74 -8.17 -3.21 -3.43
CA ILE A 74 -7.84 -4.23 -4.43
C ILE A 74 -9.06 -4.39 -5.33
N ALA A 75 -8.93 -4.05 -6.60
CA ALA A 75 -9.98 -4.17 -7.61
C ALA A 75 -9.60 -5.28 -8.62
N VAL A 76 -10.56 -6.16 -8.94
CA VAL A 76 -10.36 -7.30 -9.82
C VAL A 76 -11.47 -7.29 -10.88
N PRO A 77 -11.14 -7.38 -12.18
CA PRO A 77 -12.16 -7.50 -13.21
C PRO A 77 -12.90 -8.85 -13.08
N VAL A 78 -14.21 -8.79 -13.19
CA VAL A 78 -15.08 -9.97 -13.15
C VAL A 78 -16.11 -9.90 -14.26
N ASN A 79 -16.79 -11.03 -14.53
CA ASN A 79 -17.92 -11.07 -15.45
C ASN A 79 -18.99 -11.97 -14.85
N ILE A 80 -19.86 -11.38 -14.00
CA ILE A 80 -20.89 -12.11 -13.25
C ILE A 80 -22.26 -11.57 -13.64
N SER A 81 -23.16 -12.45 -14.06
CA SER A 81 -24.57 -12.09 -14.32
C SER A 81 -25.32 -12.00 -12.99
N PHE A 82 -25.96 -10.86 -12.74
CA PHE A 82 -26.71 -10.59 -11.51
C PHE A 82 -27.98 -9.81 -11.82
N GLN A 83 -29.15 -10.41 -11.64
CA GLN A 83 -30.48 -9.77 -11.80
C GLN A 83 -30.63 -9.00 -13.14
N GLY A 84 -30.15 -9.55 -14.25
CA GLY A 84 -30.22 -8.93 -15.57
C GLY A 84 -29.18 -7.85 -15.84
N LYS A 85 -28.25 -7.62 -14.92
CA LYS A 85 -27.07 -6.76 -15.07
C LYS A 85 -25.78 -7.58 -15.10
N THR A 86 -24.70 -6.97 -15.51
CA THR A 86 -23.37 -7.56 -15.45
C THR A 86 -22.54 -6.83 -14.41
N LEU A 87 -22.04 -7.58 -13.43
CA LEU A 87 -21.02 -7.09 -12.49
C LEU A 87 -19.67 -7.21 -13.18
N VAL A 88 -18.94 -6.11 -13.28
CA VAL A 88 -17.68 -6.00 -14.06
C VAL A 88 -16.45 -5.90 -13.20
N VAL A 89 -16.58 -5.43 -11.95
CA VAL A 89 -15.48 -5.37 -10.98
C VAL A 89 -15.94 -5.97 -9.65
N CYS A 90 -15.07 -6.74 -9.02
CA CYS A 90 -15.09 -7.05 -7.59
C CYS A 90 -13.99 -6.24 -6.93
N PHE A 91 -14.30 -5.50 -5.87
CA PHE A 91 -13.26 -4.82 -5.11
C PHE A 91 -13.40 -5.04 -3.61
N MET A 92 -12.27 -4.92 -2.92
CA MET A 92 -12.19 -4.99 -1.48
C MET A 92 -11.40 -3.81 -0.94
N SER A 93 -11.78 -3.34 0.25
CA SER A 93 -11.01 -2.35 1.00
C SER A 93 -10.65 -2.88 2.38
N MET A 94 -9.45 -2.54 2.83
CA MET A 94 -8.96 -2.86 4.16
C MET A 94 -8.18 -1.67 4.72
N ASP A 95 -8.20 -1.51 6.03
CA ASP A 95 -7.36 -0.55 6.71
C ASP A 95 -5.89 -0.91 6.53
N MET A 96 -5.06 0.08 6.16
CA MET A 96 -3.64 -0.16 5.90
C MET A 96 -2.87 -0.47 7.18
N GLU A 97 -3.18 0.18 8.30
CA GLU A 97 -2.51 -0.09 9.57
C GLU A 97 -2.81 -1.50 10.05
N GLU A 98 -4.08 -1.95 9.92
CA GLU A 98 -4.48 -3.31 10.27
C GLU A 98 -3.80 -4.33 9.37
N MET A 99 -3.76 -4.11 8.06
CA MET A 99 -3.05 -4.97 7.09
C MET A 99 -1.55 -5.06 7.43
N LEU A 100 -0.92 -3.95 7.77
CA LEU A 100 0.52 -3.87 8.07
C LEU A 100 0.86 -4.22 9.52
N SER A 101 -0.11 -4.33 10.43
CA SER A 101 0.12 -4.69 11.83
C SER A 101 0.82 -6.05 11.98
N GLY A 102 0.60 -6.97 11.04
CA GLY A 102 1.31 -8.24 10.93
C GLY A 102 2.71 -8.16 10.31
N VAL A 103 3.03 -7.03 9.65
CA VAL A 103 4.31 -6.80 8.95
C VAL A 103 5.21 -5.82 9.72
N SER A 104 4.65 -5.06 10.67
CA SER A 104 5.41 -4.12 11.48
C SER A 104 6.43 -4.85 12.34
N MET A 105 7.60 -5.04 11.78
CA MET A 105 8.78 -5.45 12.54
C MET A 105 9.41 -4.20 13.17
N THR A 106 8.87 -3.74 14.28
CA THR A 106 9.63 -2.91 15.22
C THR A 106 10.71 -3.81 15.83
N THR A 107 11.77 -4.02 15.08
CA THR A 107 12.80 -5.01 15.38
C THR A 107 13.77 -4.55 16.44
N ASN A 108 13.58 -3.40 17.10
CA ASN A 108 14.45 -3.11 18.23
C ASN A 108 13.90 -2.00 19.15
N THR A 109 13.90 -2.26 20.45
CA THR A 109 13.59 -1.33 21.53
C THR A 109 14.53 -0.10 21.63
N GLN A 110 15.48 0.07 20.70
CA GLN A 110 16.51 1.13 20.73
C GLN A 110 16.58 1.98 19.45
N GLY A 111 15.62 1.88 18.52
CA GLY A 111 15.54 2.77 17.35
C GLY A 111 16.71 2.65 16.36
N ALA A 112 17.32 1.45 16.25
CA ALA A 112 18.45 1.20 15.34
C ALA A 112 18.02 0.75 13.94
N THR A 113 16.81 0.20 13.82
CA THR A 113 16.31 -0.37 12.57
C THR A 113 14.84 -0.05 12.38
N PHE A 114 14.45 0.24 11.13
CA PHE A 114 13.08 0.61 10.77
C PHE A 114 12.69 -0.10 9.48
N CYS A 115 11.49 -0.67 9.46
CA CYS A 115 10.88 -1.25 8.28
C CYS A 115 9.72 -0.36 7.85
N ASN A 116 9.73 0.13 6.62
CA ASN A 116 8.73 1.04 6.11
C ASN A 116 8.28 0.62 4.71
N LEU A 117 7.09 1.08 4.33
CA LEU A 117 6.51 0.84 3.02
C LEU A 117 6.23 2.19 2.33
N TYR A 118 6.60 2.28 1.06
CA TYR A 118 6.41 3.46 0.22
C TYR A 118 5.85 3.07 -1.14
N THR A 119 5.18 4.00 -1.81
CA THR A 119 4.96 3.87 -3.25
C THR A 119 6.27 4.08 -4.02
N ARG A 120 6.37 3.65 -5.27
CA ARG A 120 7.53 3.92 -6.15
C ARG A 120 7.80 5.41 -6.35
N ASN A 121 6.77 6.26 -6.15
CA ASN A 121 6.92 7.72 -6.17
C ASN A 121 7.40 8.30 -4.84
N GLY A 122 7.68 7.46 -3.87
CA GLY A 122 8.24 7.83 -2.58
C GLY A 122 7.23 8.19 -1.50
N ALA A 123 5.92 8.18 -1.79
CA ALA A 123 4.89 8.49 -0.78
C ALA A 123 4.89 7.42 0.32
N ALA A 124 4.95 7.86 1.57
CA ALA A 124 4.96 6.97 2.73
C ALA A 124 3.60 6.32 2.93
N LEU A 125 3.57 4.99 2.99
CA LEU A 125 2.38 4.19 3.29
C LEU A 125 2.32 3.81 4.77
N THR A 126 3.47 3.72 5.43
CA THR A 126 3.62 3.53 6.88
C THR A 126 4.08 4.84 7.53
N ASP A 127 4.06 4.88 8.84
CA ASP A 127 4.66 5.96 9.63
C ASP A 127 6.18 5.89 9.52
N ALA A 128 6.72 6.51 8.48
CA ALA A 128 8.13 6.46 8.15
C ALA A 128 8.94 7.53 8.88
N VAL A 129 10.18 7.20 9.24
CA VAL A 129 11.10 8.10 9.92
C VAL A 129 12.50 7.93 9.33
N LEU A 130 13.04 9.03 8.77
CA LEU A 130 14.41 9.12 8.29
C LEU A 130 15.22 9.99 9.27
N GLY A 131 16.48 9.63 9.54
CA GLY A 131 17.35 10.38 10.43
C GLY A 131 16.84 10.52 11.87
N GLY A 132 15.80 9.83 12.27
CA GLY A 132 15.23 9.81 13.60
C GLY A 132 14.61 11.11 14.12
N VAL A 133 14.46 12.10 13.25
CA VAL A 133 14.11 13.47 13.67
C VAL A 133 12.67 13.83 13.32
N ALA A 134 12.15 13.41 12.19
CA ALA A 134 10.79 13.74 11.76
C ALA A 134 10.21 12.61 10.90
N LYS A 135 8.87 12.49 10.91
CA LYS A 135 8.16 11.67 9.93
C LYS A 135 8.29 12.32 8.56
N GLU A 136 8.63 11.52 7.56
CA GLU A 136 8.59 11.97 6.18
C GLU A 136 7.29 11.53 5.50
N ASP A 137 6.70 12.43 4.72
CA ASP A 137 5.57 12.11 3.86
C ASP A 137 6.03 11.48 2.53
N ASN A 138 7.25 11.81 2.10
CA ASN A 138 7.86 11.31 0.88
C ASN A 138 9.36 11.05 1.04
N LEU A 139 9.75 9.77 0.88
CA LEU A 139 11.14 9.33 1.00
C LEU A 139 12.06 9.99 -0.05
N LEU A 140 11.63 10.09 -1.30
CA LEU A 140 12.47 10.63 -2.36
C LEU A 140 12.74 12.13 -2.15
N ASP A 141 11.77 12.87 -1.62
CA ASP A 141 11.97 14.29 -1.30
C ASP A 141 12.90 14.45 -0.09
N ALA A 142 12.76 13.62 0.93
CA ALA A 142 13.67 13.63 2.07
C ALA A 142 15.10 13.26 1.66
N MET A 143 15.28 12.21 0.86
CA MET A 143 16.59 11.74 0.39
C MET A 143 17.35 12.74 -0.51
N ARG A 144 16.69 13.76 -1.07
CA ARG A 144 17.38 14.87 -1.75
C ARG A 144 18.27 15.68 -0.83
N LEU A 145 18.00 15.65 0.45
CA LEU A 145 18.75 16.39 1.48
C LEU A 145 19.85 15.53 2.12
N ALA A 146 19.96 14.26 1.73
CA ALA A 146 20.95 13.34 2.26
C ALA A 146 22.30 13.47 1.52
N ASP A 147 23.38 13.33 2.26
CA ASP A 147 24.74 13.21 1.71
C ASP A 147 25.04 11.73 1.45
N PHE A 148 25.04 11.33 0.18
CA PHE A 148 25.28 9.93 -0.21
C PHE A 148 26.75 9.57 -0.17
N ASP A 149 27.04 8.42 0.44
CA ASP A 149 28.39 7.82 0.43
C ASP A 149 28.76 7.31 -0.96
N GLN A 150 30.03 7.46 -1.34
CA GLN A 150 30.52 6.88 -2.59
C GLN A 150 30.43 5.34 -2.54
N PRO A 151 29.94 4.64 -3.59
CA PRO A 151 29.65 5.17 -4.94
C PRO A 151 28.18 5.57 -5.18
N TYR A 152 27.35 5.70 -4.15
CA TYR A 152 25.93 6.00 -4.26
C TYR A 152 25.67 7.47 -4.65
N SER A 153 24.47 7.73 -5.18
CA SER A 153 23.99 9.07 -5.49
C SER A 153 22.47 9.13 -5.43
N TYR A 154 21.92 10.32 -5.18
CA TYR A 154 20.47 10.54 -5.21
C TYR A 154 19.86 10.13 -6.56
N ASP A 155 20.48 10.52 -7.70
CA ASP A 155 19.93 10.23 -9.02
C ASP A 155 19.86 8.71 -9.28
N GLY A 156 20.93 7.98 -8.96
CA GLY A 156 20.96 6.52 -9.08
C GLY A 156 19.91 5.84 -8.19
N PHE A 157 19.84 6.27 -6.94
CA PHE A 157 18.84 5.77 -5.98
C PHE A 157 17.41 6.04 -6.46
N SER A 158 17.09 7.30 -6.79
CA SER A 158 15.72 7.68 -7.16
C SER A 158 15.25 7.02 -8.45
N GLN A 159 16.16 6.82 -9.42
CA GLN A 159 15.85 6.08 -10.64
C GLN A 159 15.54 4.62 -10.36
N ALA A 160 16.40 3.90 -9.63
CA ALA A 160 16.21 2.50 -9.28
C ALA A 160 14.95 2.29 -8.44
N PHE A 161 14.70 3.17 -7.47
CA PHE A 161 13.51 3.11 -6.61
C PHE A 161 12.21 3.26 -7.41
N ARG A 162 12.14 4.25 -8.32
CA ARG A 162 10.98 4.48 -9.20
C ARG A 162 10.76 3.36 -10.21
N SER A 163 11.84 2.75 -10.70
CA SER A 163 11.78 1.62 -11.62
C SER A 163 11.36 0.30 -10.96
N GLY A 164 11.23 0.28 -9.62
CA GLY A 164 10.90 -0.94 -8.89
C GLY A 164 12.07 -1.92 -8.83
N GLU A 165 13.29 -1.43 -8.88
CA GLU A 165 14.49 -2.23 -8.65
C GLU A 165 14.73 -2.45 -7.16
N ARG A 166 15.50 -3.47 -6.83
CA ARG A 166 16.04 -3.68 -5.48
C ARG A 166 17.42 -3.04 -5.37
N GLY A 167 17.75 -2.55 -4.18
CA GLY A 167 19.07 -1.99 -3.97
C GLY A 167 19.39 -1.69 -2.50
N VAL A 168 20.58 -1.16 -2.30
CA VAL A 168 21.08 -0.67 -1.01
C VAL A 168 21.79 0.64 -1.27
N VAL A 169 21.61 1.62 -0.39
CA VAL A 169 22.35 2.88 -0.39
C VAL A 169 22.75 3.26 1.03
N SER A 170 23.91 3.88 1.17
CA SER A 170 24.39 4.47 2.43
C SER A 170 24.52 5.98 2.28
N PHE A 171 24.17 6.69 3.33
CA PHE A 171 24.12 8.14 3.34
C PHE A 171 24.16 8.69 4.78
N ASP A 172 24.50 9.96 4.91
CA ASP A 172 24.26 10.75 6.12
C ASP A 172 23.02 11.60 5.96
N TYR A 173 22.14 11.57 6.93
CA TYR A 173 20.97 12.44 6.99
C TYR A 173 20.94 13.17 8.33
N ASN A 174 21.13 14.50 8.29
CA ASN A 174 21.22 15.35 9.46
C ASN A 174 22.29 14.91 10.51
N GLY A 175 23.42 14.41 10.03
CA GLY A 175 24.51 13.95 10.91
C GLY A 175 24.32 12.53 11.45
N ILE A 176 23.40 11.77 10.90
CA ILE A 176 23.14 10.38 11.25
C ILE A 176 23.49 9.51 10.04
N ALA A 177 24.51 8.66 10.17
CA ALA A 177 24.87 7.68 9.16
C ALA A 177 23.85 6.54 9.12
N GLU A 178 23.28 6.30 7.93
CA GLU A 178 22.20 5.32 7.71
C GLU A 178 22.47 4.50 6.45
N THR A 179 22.03 3.24 6.49
CA THR A 179 22.00 2.36 5.32
C THR A 179 20.56 1.93 5.07
N LEU A 180 20.07 2.17 3.85
CA LEU A 180 18.73 1.83 3.39
C LEU A 180 18.78 0.71 2.36
N ALA A 181 18.21 -0.44 2.68
CA ALA A 181 17.89 -1.47 1.71
C ALA A 181 16.44 -1.29 1.23
N TYR A 182 16.18 -1.52 -0.06
CA TYR A 182 14.83 -1.43 -0.64
C TYR A 182 14.58 -2.56 -1.62
N ILE A 183 13.35 -3.09 -1.60
CA ILE A 183 12.91 -4.18 -2.47
C ILE A 183 11.48 -3.93 -2.96
N PRO A 184 11.17 -4.23 -4.24
CA PRO A 184 9.80 -4.10 -4.75
C PRO A 184 8.89 -5.15 -4.12
N VAL A 185 7.65 -4.77 -3.84
CA VAL A 185 6.57 -5.68 -3.49
C VAL A 185 5.88 -6.14 -4.78
N SER A 186 5.84 -7.45 -5.02
CA SER A 186 5.27 -8.02 -6.25
C SER A 186 3.83 -7.58 -6.46
N ASP A 187 3.47 -7.36 -7.73
CA ASP A 187 2.13 -6.98 -8.18
C ASP A 187 1.59 -5.66 -7.58
N THR A 188 2.48 -4.79 -7.14
CA THR A 188 2.15 -3.46 -6.63
C THR A 188 3.13 -2.41 -7.15
N ASP A 189 2.81 -1.13 -6.95
CA ASP A 189 3.74 -0.02 -7.11
C ASP A 189 4.50 0.32 -5.80
N TRP A 190 4.62 -0.65 -4.88
CA TRP A 190 5.21 -0.43 -3.56
C TRP A 190 6.66 -0.89 -3.48
N GLN A 191 7.40 -0.21 -2.60
CA GLN A 191 8.76 -0.54 -2.19
C GLN A 191 8.78 -0.76 -0.67
N LEU A 192 9.21 -1.93 -0.24
CA LEU A 192 9.53 -2.22 1.16
C LEU A 192 10.96 -1.76 1.43
N THR A 193 11.17 -1.01 2.51
CA THR A 193 12.48 -0.52 2.91
C THR A 193 12.87 -1.04 4.28
N TYR A 194 14.16 -1.23 4.48
CA TYR A 194 14.76 -1.56 5.75
C TYR A 194 15.92 -0.60 6.01
N LEU A 195 15.75 0.29 6.98
CA LEU A 195 16.72 1.31 7.36
C LEU A 195 17.49 0.86 8.60
N ILE A 196 18.81 1.01 8.57
CA ILE A 196 19.73 0.73 9.68
C ILE A 196 20.47 2.01 10.02
N ARG A 197 20.48 2.41 11.29
CA ARG A 197 21.31 3.49 11.83
C ARG A 197 22.62 2.95 12.34
N GLU A 198 23.71 3.35 11.72
CA GLU A 198 25.04 2.82 12.03
C GLU A 198 25.58 3.31 13.38
N SER A 199 25.23 4.52 13.80
CA SER A 199 25.65 5.10 15.08
C SER A 199 25.23 4.28 16.30
N VAL A 200 24.11 3.56 16.23
CA VAL A 200 23.62 2.72 17.34
C VAL A 200 24.37 1.38 17.42
N ILE A 201 25.02 0.97 16.34
CA ILE A 201 25.80 -0.29 16.29
C ILE A 201 27.21 -0.05 16.85
N SER A 202 27.80 1.12 16.59
CA SER A 202 29.16 1.47 17.02
C SER A 202 29.34 1.62 18.54
N ASP A 203 28.28 1.97 19.26
CA ASP A 203 28.32 2.12 20.72
C ASP A 203 28.32 0.77 21.50
N ARG A 204 28.37 -0.37 20.78
CA ARG A 204 28.31 -1.73 21.36
C ARG A 204 29.57 -2.57 21.16
N ILE A 205 30.63 -2.02 20.59
CA ILE A 205 31.95 -2.66 20.42
C ILE A 205 32.96 -2.02 21.35
#